data_e753fe77f77f469cc9fc108398e13e47
#
_entry.id   e753fe77f77f469cc9fc108398e13e47
#
_cell.length_a   1.000
_cell.length_b   1.000
_cell.length_c   1.000
_cell.angle_alpha   90.00
_cell.angle_beta   90.00
_cell.angle_gamma   90.00
#
_symmetry.space_group_name_H-M   'P 1'
#
loop_
_entity.id
_entity.type
_entity.pdbx_description
1 polymer ?
#
loop_
_entity_poly.entity_id
_entity_poly.type
_entity_poly.pdbx_seq_one_letter_code
_entity_poly.pdbx_strand_id
1 'polypeptide(L)'
;METQNKHEIVDSVEKLEALLARVREAEKIFATYSQEQVDKIFKAAAIAANKARIPLAKMAVEETGMGVVEDKIIKNHYAAEYIYNAYKNTKTCGVIEEDSAFGMKKVAEPIGVVAAVIPTTNPTSTAIFKTLVCLKTRNGIIISPHPRAKKSTIEAAKIVLEAAVKAGAPEGIIGWIDVPSLDMTNLLMQEADRSEERRVGKECRSR
;
A
#
# COMPACT_ATOMS: atom_id res chain seq x y z
N MET A 1 -13.65 8.73 23.38
CA MET A 1 -13.54 9.85 22.45
C MET A 1 -13.21 9.26 21.08
N GLU A 2 -14.21 9.15 20.21
CA GLU A 2 -14.02 8.75 18.81
C GLU A 2 -13.46 9.96 18.08
N THR A 3 -12.15 10.00 17.88
CA THR A 3 -11.54 10.88 16.89
C THR A 3 -11.94 10.33 15.52
N GLN A 4 -13.04 10.82 14.98
CA GLN A 4 -13.32 10.71 13.55
C GLN A 4 -12.20 11.44 12.82
N ASN A 5 -11.22 10.67 12.37
CA ASN A 5 -10.18 11.15 11.47
C ASN A 5 -10.89 11.52 10.15
N LYS A 6 -11.26 12.79 10.01
CA LYS A 6 -11.87 13.29 8.76
C LYS A 6 -10.82 13.15 7.67
N HIS A 7 -10.95 12.11 6.87
CA HIS A 7 -10.19 12.00 5.63
C HIS A 7 -10.47 13.23 4.77
N GLU A 8 -9.46 14.06 4.56
CA GLU A 8 -9.54 15.20 3.65
C GLU A 8 -9.53 14.69 2.21
N ILE A 9 -10.54 15.08 1.43
CA ILE A 9 -10.67 14.67 0.02
C ILE A 9 -9.51 15.26 -0.79
N VAL A 10 -8.70 14.41 -1.42
CA VAL A 10 -7.55 14.80 -2.24
C VAL A 10 -8.00 14.92 -3.71
N ASP A 11 -8.30 16.14 -4.13
CA ASP A 11 -8.85 16.50 -5.43
C ASP A 11 -8.08 17.62 -6.16
N SER A 12 -6.99 18.12 -5.55
CA SER A 12 -6.13 19.16 -6.13
C SER A 12 -4.65 18.89 -5.87
N VAL A 13 -3.77 19.60 -6.57
CA VAL A 13 -2.32 19.53 -6.44
C VAL A 13 -1.89 19.89 -5.03
N GLU A 14 -2.40 20.99 -4.48
CA GLU A 14 -2.05 21.48 -3.14
C GLU A 14 -2.40 20.43 -2.05
N LYS A 15 -3.56 19.77 -2.20
CA LYS A 15 -3.95 18.71 -1.27
C LYS A 15 -3.11 17.45 -1.44
N LEU A 16 -2.65 17.15 -2.64
CA LEU A 16 -1.71 16.05 -2.87
C LEU A 16 -0.35 16.33 -2.23
N GLU A 17 0.15 17.56 -2.32
CA GLU A 17 1.39 17.97 -1.65
C GLU A 17 1.25 17.88 -0.12
N ALA A 18 0.11 18.32 0.42
CA ALA A 18 -0.19 18.17 1.85
C ALA A 18 -0.28 16.70 2.27
N LEU A 19 -0.88 15.84 1.43
CA LEU A 19 -0.92 14.40 1.65
C LEU A 19 0.49 13.80 1.65
N LEU A 20 1.34 14.16 0.67
CA LEU A 20 2.74 13.72 0.59
C LEU A 20 3.51 14.08 1.85
N ALA A 21 3.38 15.32 2.32
CA ALA A 21 4.02 15.76 3.56
C ALA A 21 3.56 14.94 4.77
N ARG A 22 2.25 14.71 4.89
CA ARG A 22 1.67 13.89 5.97
C ARG A 22 2.16 12.44 5.95
N VAL A 23 2.20 11.82 4.77
CA VAL A 23 2.67 10.44 4.63
C VAL A 23 4.17 10.33 4.93
N ARG A 24 4.98 11.34 4.53
CA ARG A 24 6.41 11.41 4.87
C ARG A 24 6.64 11.49 6.37
N GLU A 25 5.86 12.30 7.09
CA GLU A 25 5.98 12.36 8.55
C GLU A 25 5.57 11.04 9.23
N ALA A 26 4.50 10.41 8.76
CA ALA A 26 4.09 9.09 9.25
C ALA A 26 5.15 8.02 8.95
N GLU A 27 5.77 8.06 7.78
CA GLU A 27 6.84 7.14 7.38
C GLU A 27 8.09 7.30 8.28
N LYS A 28 8.53 8.52 8.57
CA LYS A 28 9.65 8.77 9.49
C LYS A 28 9.42 8.13 10.87
N ILE A 29 8.19 8.22 11.39
CA ILE A 29 7.83 7.56 12.63
C ILE A 29 7.86 6.04 12.47
N PHE A 30 7.29 5.52 11.38
CA PHE A 30 7.21 4.09 11.10
C PHE A 30 8.59 3.47 10.85
N ALA A 31 9.52 4.22 10.25
CA ALA A 31 10.90 3.81 10.04
C ALA A 31 11.63 3.40 11.33
N THR A 32 11.22 3.94 12.49
CA THR A 32 11.81 3.63 13.80
C THR A 32 11.27 2.34 14.44
N TYR A 33 10.24 1.72 13.85
CA TYR A 33 9.57 0.57 14.45
C TYR A 33 10.43 -0.70 14.42
N SER A 34 10.29 -1.49 15.48
CA SER A 34 10.93 -2.81 15.57
C SER A 34 10.27 -3.84 14.65
N GLN A 35 10.97 -4.92 14.35
CA GLN A 35 10.43 -6.03 13.56
C GLN A 35 9.13 -6.60 14.16
N GLU A 36 9.06 -6.70 15.49
CA GLU A 36 7.87 -7.21 16.18
C GLU A 36 6.65 -6.31 15.98
N GLN A 37 6.84 -4.98 16.08
CA GLN A 37 5.77 -4.00 15.83
C GLN A 37 5.28 -4.09 14.38
N VAL A 38 6.21 -4.16 13.43
CA VAL A 38 5.91 -4.29 11.99
C VAL A 38 5.17 -5.59 11.70
N ASP A 39 5.60 -6.71 12.28
CA ASP A 39 4.97 -8.01 12.06
C ASP A 39 3.55 -8.08 12.62
N LYS A 40 3.30 -7.44 13.77
CA LYS A 40 1.98 -7.29 14.35
C LYS A 40 1.04 -6.50 13.43
N ILE A 41 1.52 -5.37 12.90
CA ILE A 41 0.77 -4.51 11.98
C ILE A 41 0.48 -5.24 10.67
N PHE A 42 1.50 -5.87 10.07
CA PHE A 42 1.38 -6.64 8.84
C PHE A 42 0.35 -7.78 8.96
N LYS A 43 0.38 -8.51 10.08
CA LYS A 43 -0.59 -9.57 10.37
C LYS A 43 -2.02 -9.04 10.48
N ALA A 44 -2.24 -7.97 11.23
CA ALA A 44 -3.56 -7.39 11.43
C ALA A 44 -4.15 -6.89 10.11
N ALA A 45 -3.35 -6.18 9.31
CA ALA A 45 -3.72 -5.67 8.00
C ALA A 45 -4.09 -6.81 7.02
N ALA A 46 -3.28 -7.87 6.97
CA ALA A 46 -3.54 -9.02 6.11
C ALA A 46 -4.83 -9.76 6.49
N ILE A 47 -5.09 -9.96 7.78
CA ILE A 47 -6.33 -10.60 8.27
C ILE A 47 -7.55 -9.76 7.90
N ALA A 48 -7.50 -8.44 8.06
CA ALA A 48 -8.61 -7.55 7.72
C ALA A 48 -8.90 -7.57 6.22
N ALA A 49 -7.86 -7.46 5.38
CA ALA A 49 -7.97 -7.55 3.94
C ALA A 49 -8.57 -8.90 3.48
N ASN A 50 -8.13 -10.01 4.07
CA ASN A 50 -8.66 -11.34 3.74
C ASN A 50 -10.13 -11.51 4.16
N LYS A 51 -10.53 -10.98 5.31
CA LYS A 51 -11.94 -10.97 5.73
C LYS A 51 -12.84 -10.20 4.75
N ALA A 52 -12.33 -9.11 4.18
CA ALA A 52 -13.04 -8.27 3.23
C ALA A 52 -12.97 -8.76 1.77
N ARG A 53 -12.31 -9.90 1.47
CA ARG A 53 -12.07 -10.37 0.11
C ARG A 53 -13.32 -10.52 -0.75
N ILE A 54 -14.45 -10.95 -0.15
CA ILE A 54 -15.71 -11.16 -0.87
C ILE A 54 -16.40 -9.83 -1.19
N PRO A 55 -16.71 -8.94 -0.23
CA PRO A 55 -17.33 -7.66 -0.53
C PRO A 55 -16.48 -6.80 -1.48
N LEU A 56 -15.16 -6.78 -1.33
CA LEU A 56 -14.26 -6.06 -2.23
C LEU A 56 -14.29 -6.63 -3.65
N ALA A 57 -14.39 -7.94 -3.83
CA ALA A 57 -14.50 -8.56 -5.15
C ALA A 57 -15.81 -8.17 -5.85
N LYS A 58 -16.93 -8.21 -5.13
CA LYS A 58 -18.24 -7.78 -5.65
C LYS A 58 -18.22 -6.31 -6.07
N MET A 59 -17.73 -5.43 -5.17
CA MET A 59 -17.60 -3.99 -5.46
C MET A 59 -16.73 -3.73 -6.70
N ALA A 60 -15.61 -4.44 -6.85
CA ALA A 60 -14.71 -4.27 -7.99
C ALA A 60 -15.36 -4.69 -9.32
N VAL A 61 -16.14 -5.76 -9.36
CA VAL A 61 -16.86 -6.19 -10.57
C VAL A 61 -17.97 -5.19 -10.89
N GLU A 62 -18.76 -4.79 -9.89
CA GLU A 62 -19.86 -3.84 -10.04
C GLU A 62 -19.36 -2.48 -10.57
N GLU A 63 -18.25 -1.97 -10.02
CA GLU A 63 -17.70 -0.67 -10.42
C GLU A 63 -17.04 -0.70 -11.81
N THR A 64 -16.31 -1.78 -12.13
CA THR A 64 -15.47 -1.82 -13.35
C THR A 64 -16.12 -2.55 -14.52
N GLY A 65 -17.09 -3.43 -14.27
CA GLY A 65 -17.63 -4.36 -15.26
C GLY A 65 -16.62 -5.39 -15.75
N MET A 66 -15.49 -5.59 -15.03
CA MET A 66 -14.35 -6.42 -15.50
C MET A 66 -14.19 -7.68 -14.65
N GLY A 67 -14.11 -8.82 -15.32
CA GLY A 67 -13.89 -10.14 -14.71
C GLY A 67 -15.12 -10.67 -13.98
N VAL A 68 -14.94 -11.75 -13.25
CA VAL A 68 -15.98 -12.42 -12.46
C VAL A 68 -15.64 -12.36 -10.97
N VAL A 69 -16.68 -12.38 -10.13
CA VAL A 69 -16.53 -12.19 -8.68
C VAL A 69 -15.67 -13.28 -8.06
N GLU A 70 -15.87 -14.53 -8.47
CA GLU A 70 -15.18 -15.72 -7.94
C GLU A 70 -13.66 -15.61 -8.12
N ASP A 71 -13.22 -15.23 -9.32
CA ASP A 71 -11.79 -15.02 -9.61
C ASP A 71 -11.20 -13.87 -8.80
N LYS A 72 -11.97 -12.78 -8.62
CA LYS A 72 -11.51 -11.65 -7.81
C LYS A 72 -11.43 -12.00 -6.32
N ILE A 73 -12.31 -12.87 -5.82
CA ILE A 73 -12.19 -13.39 -4.45
C ILE A 73 -10.87 -14.15 -4.28
N ILE A 74 -10.53 -15.02 -5.24
CA ILE A 74 -9.27 -15.78 -5.22
C ILE A 74 -8.07 -14.81 -5.27
N LYS A 75 -8.11 -13.80 -6.14
CA LYS A 75 -7.04 -12.80 -6.25
C LYS A 75 -6.88 -11.97 -4.98
N ASN A 76 -7.98 -11.55 -4.34
CA ASN A 76 -7.94 -10.83 -3.08
C ASN A 76 -7.39 -11.72 -1.95
N HIS A 77 -7.79 -12.98 -1.90
CA HIS A 77 -7.26 -13.97 -0.97
C HIS A 77 -5.76 -14.16 -1.16
N TYR A 78 -5.31 -14.32 -2.40
CA TYR A 78 -3.89 -14.42 -2.72
C TYR A 78 -3.12 -13.18 -2.25
N ALA A 79 -3.61 -11.99 -2.59
CA ALA A 79 -2.97 -10.73 -2.23
C ALA A 79 -2.88 -10.48 -0.71
N ALA A 80 -3.81 -11.03 0.07
CA ALA A 80 -3.83 -10.91 1.52
C ALA A 80 -3.09 -12.07 2.21
N GLU A 81 -3.61 -13.29 2.08
CA GLU A 81 -3.17 -14.43 2.89
C GLU A 81 -1.89 -15.09 2.35
N TYR A 82 -1.80 -15.32 1.04
CA TYR A 82 -0.58 -15.92 0.48
C TYR A 82 0.62 -14.98 0.61
N ILE A 83 0.43 -13.69 0.35
CA ILE A 83 1.48 -12.70 0.54
C ILE A 83 1.91 -12.60 2.00
N TYR A 84 0.95 -12.60 2.94
CA TYR A 84 1.26 -12.65 4.36
C TYR A 84 2.10 -13.90 4.71
N ASN A 85 1.65 -15.07 4.29
CA ASN A 85 2.37 -16.33 4.58
C ASN A 85 3.76 -16.39 3.96
N ALA A 86 3.95 -15.81 2.77
CA ALA A 86 5.25 -15.74 2.10
C ALA A 86 6.25 -14.85 2.85
N TYR A 87 5.78 -13.73 3.44
CA TYR A 87 6.68 -12.71 4.00
C TYR A 87 6.62 -12.55 5.51
N LYS A 88 5.73 -13.25 6.23
CA LYS A 88 5.58 -13.10 7.69
C LYS A 88 6.88 -13.32 8.48
N ASN A 89 7.75 -14.21 8.02
CA ASN A 89 9.02 -14.53 8.68
C ASN A 89 10.23 -13.78 8.07
N THR A 90 10.02 -12.94 7.06
CA THR A 90 11.10 -12.19 6.43
C THR A 90 11.52 -11.04 7.33
N LYS A 91 12.80 -10.94 7.63
CA LYS A 91 13.39 -9.78 8.33
C LYS A 91 13.42 -8.57 7.38
N THR A 92 12.87 -7.46 7.85
CA THR A 92 12.75 -6.19 7.10
C THR A 92 13.18 -4.99 7.93
N CYS A 93 13.74 -5.21 9.13
CA CYS A 93 14.18 -4.17 10.05
C CYS A 93 15.58 -4.45 10.54
N GLY A 94 16.45 -3.44 10.47
CA GLY A 94 17.82 -3.50 11.00
C GLY A 94 18.70 -4.50 10.26
N VAL A 95 19.66 -5.08 10.96
CA VAL A 95 20.62 -6.02 10.38
C VAL A 95 19.94 -7.33 10.01
N ILE A 96 19.86 -7.64 8.71
CA ILE A 96 19.23 -8.86 8.17
C ILE A 96 20.23 -9.98 7.87
N GLU A 97 21.50 -9.63 7.65
CA GLU A 97 22.58 -10.56 7.38
C GLU A 97 23.90 -9.98 7.87
N GLU A 98 24.77 -10.81 8.41
CA GLU A 98 26.10 -10.41 8.87
C GLU A 98 27.14 -11.43 8.35
N ASP A 99 28.11 -10.93 7.61
CA ASP A 99 29.29 -11.69 7.14
C ASP A 99 30.51 -11.30 7.95
N SER A 100 30.82 -12.10 8.95
CA SER A 100 31.98 -11.86 9.83
C SER A 100 33.33 -12.08 9.16
N ALA A 101 33.37 -12.87 8.06
CA ALA A 101 34.64 -13.13 7.33
C ALA A 101 35.08 -11.88 6.56
N PHE A 102 34.14 -11.09 6.06
CA PHE A 102 34.43 -9.85 5.35
C PHE A 102 34.09 -8.57 6.15
N GLY A 103 33.62 -8.71 7.39
CA GLY A 103 33.22 -7.58 8.23
C GLY A 103 32.02 -6.79 7.68
N MET A 104 31.13 -7.41 6.88
CA MET A 104 30.01 -6.76 6.23
C MET A 104 28.71 -7.05 6.95
N LYS A 105 27.80 -6.05 6.94
CA LYS A 105 26.42 -6.17 7.43
C LYS A 105 25.46 -5.70 6.35
N LYS A 106 24.40 -6.48 6.09
CA LYS A 106 23.28 -6.07 5.27
C LYS A 106 22.18 -5.52 6.18
N VAL A 107 21.84 -4.26 5.99
CA VAL A 107 20.83 -3.56 6.80
C VAL A 107 19.60 -3.30 5.94
N ALA A 108 18.41 -3.64 6.46
CA ALA A 108 17.16 -3.32 5.81
C ALA A 108 16.65 -1.97 6.31
N GLU A 109 16.52 -1.03 5.38
CA GLU A 109 15.98 0.31 5.62
C GLU A 109 14.78 0.58 4.70
N PRO A 110 13.77 1.37 5.14
CA PRO A 110 12.71 1.79 4.25
C PRO A 110 13.27 2.71 3.16
N ILE A 111 12.59 2.77 2.03
CA ILE A 111 12.97 3.65 0.91
C ILE A 111 12.21 4.97 0.92
N GLY A 112 11.25 5.15 1.83
CA GLY A 112 10.44 6.36 1.94
C GLY A 112 8.99 6.17 1.49
N VAL A 113 8.44 7.13 0.76
CA VAL A 113 7.06 7.12 0.26
C VAL A 113 6.99 6.49 -1.14
N VAL A 114 6.12 5.51 -1.29
CA VAL A 114 5.89 4.79 -2.55
C VAL A 114 4.65 5.34 -3.26
N ALA A 115 4.81 5.77 -4.51
CA ALA A 115 3.70 6.07 -5.41
C ALA A 115 3.15 4.77 -6.01
N ALA A 116 1.89 4.45 -5.75
CA ALA A 116 1.27 3.21 -6.20
C ALA A 116 0.14 3.47 -7.21
N VAL A 117 0.43 3.28 -8.50
CA VAL A 117 -0.60 3.35 -9.55
C VAL A 117 -1.35 2.03 -9.63
N ILE A 118 -2.69 2.09 -9.52
CA ILE A 118 -3.55 0.91 -9.46
C ILE A 118 -4.33 0.73 -10.76
N PRO A 119 -4.27 -0.46 -11.39
CA PRO A 119 -4.98 -0.72 -12.65
C PRO A 119 -6.47 -1.02 -12.44
N THR A 120 -7.28 -0.83 -13.47
CA THR A 120 -8.73 -1.16 -13.48
C THR A 120 -8.98 -2.66 -13.38
N THR A 121 -8.10 -3.48 -13.94
CA THR A 121 -8.32 -4.94 -14.07
C THR A 121 -8.31 -5.67 -12.72
N ASN A 122 -7.47 -5.23 -11.79
CA ASN A 122 -7.29 -5.86 -10.47
C ASN A 122 -7.15 -4.79 -9.37
N PRO A 123 -8.17 -3.94 -9.16
CA PRO A 123 -8.03 -2.77 -8.29
C PRO A 123 -7.81 -3.16 -6.83
N THR A 124 -8.65 -4.00 -6.28
CA THR A 124 -8.63 -4.38 -4.85
C THR A 124 -7.42 -5.22 -4.48
N SER A 125 -7.14 -6.28 -5.24
CA SER A 125 -6.00 -7.16 -4.96
C SER A 125 -4.66 -6.43 -5.11
N THR A 126 -4.52 -5.52 -6.09
CA THR A 126 -3.30 -4.72 -6.26
C THR A 126 -3.13 -3.72 -5.13
N ALA A 127 -4.20 -3.06 -4.68
CA ALA A 127 -4.15 -2.16 -3.53
C ALA A 127 -3.75 -2.91 -2.26
N ILE A 128 -4.39 -4.06 -1.98
CA ILE A 128 -4.06 -4.92 -0.83
C ILE A 128 -2.58 -5.33 -0.87
N PHE A 129 -2.13 -5.87 -2.00
CA PHE A 129 -0.75 -6.34 -2.14
C PHE A 129 0.27 -5.22 -1.88
N LYS A 130 0.12 -4.07 -2.57
CA LYS A 130 1.07 -2.97 -2.46
C LYS A 130 1.09 -2.36 -1.05
N THR A 131 -0.07 -2.19 -0.42
CA THR A 131 -0.14 -1.66 0.94
C THR A 131 0.47 -2.63 1.96
N LEU A 132 0.22 -3.92 1.85
CA LEU A 132 0.82 -4.91 2.75
C LEU A 132 2.34 -4.96 2.63
N VAL A 133 2.90 -4.93 1.41
CA VAL A 133 4.36 -4.92 1.21
C VAL A 133 4.97 -3.64 1.77
N CYS A 134 4.35 -2.47 1.55
CA CYS A 134 4.82 -1.20 2.12
C CYS A 134 4.81 -1.23 3.65
N LEU A 135 3.74 -1.74 4.27
CA LEU A 135 3.69 -1.90 5.74
C LEU A 135 4.77 -2.84 6.25
N LYS A 136 5.01 -3.99 5.58
CA LYS A 136 6.05 -4.95 6.00
C LYS A 136 7.45 -4.35 5.91
N THR A 137 7.68 -3.40 5.02
CA THR A 137 8.99 -2.77 4.78
C THR A 137 9.12 -1.36 5.35
N ARG A 138 8.17 -0.94 6.21
CA ARG A 138 8.12 0.37 6.88
C ARG A 138 8.04 1.57 5.94
N ASN A 139 7.54 1.39 4.72
CA ASN A 139 7.35 2.47 3.76
C ASN A 139 5.98 3.12 3.89
N GLY A 140 5.92 4.43 3.64
CA GLY A 140 4.67 5.12 3.36
C GLY A 140 4.18 4.78 1.94
N ILE A 141 2.88 4.89 1.70
CA ILE A 141 2.32 4.64 0.37
C ILE A 141 1.19 5.62 0.04
N ILE A 142 1.21 6.16 -1.17
CA ILE A 142 0.11 6.94 -1.74
C ILE A 142 -0.40 6.25 -2.99
N ILE A 143 -1.70 5.96 -2.98
CA ILE A 143 -2.39 5.25 -4.05
C ILE A 143 -2.98 6.24 -5.04
N SER A 144 -2.65 6.08 -6.32
CA SER A 144 -3.36 6.70 -7.45
C SER A 144 -4.26 5.65 -8.08
N PRO A 145 -5.57 5.64 -7.76
CA PRO A 145 -6.51 4.68 -8.33
C PRO A 145 -6.82 5.04 -9.78
N HIS A 146 -7.10 4.03 -10.61
CA HIS A 146 -7.67 4.29 -11.93
C HIS A 146 -9.07 4.92 -11.79
N PRO A 147 -9.43 5.96 -12.58
CA PRO A 147 -10.73 6.65 -12.46
C PRO A 147 -11.96 5.74 -12.48
N ARG A 148 -11.90 4.65 -13.25
CA ARG A 148 -12.98 3.64 -13.39
C ARG A 148 -13.02 2.59 -12.27
N ALA A 149 -12.10 2.64 -11.29
CA ALA A 149 -11.99 1.67 -10.21
C ALA A 149 -11.62 2.35 -8.88
N LYS A 150 -11.95 3.63 -8.73
CA LYS A 150 -11.51 4.41 -7.58
C LYS A 150 -12.18 3.99 -6.28
N LYS A 151 -13.49 3.69 -6.31
CA LYS A 151 -14.25 3.34 -5.10
C LYS A 151 -13.75 2.04 -4.48
N SER A 152 -13.63 0.98 -5.27
CA SER A 152 -13.16 -0.31 -4.81
C SER A 152 -11.68 -0.30 -4.39
N THR A 153 -10.85 0.49 -5.08
CA THR A 153 -9.43 0.68 -4.71
C THR A 153 -9.30 1.39 -3.36
N ILE A 154 -10.01 2.51 -3.18
CA ILE A 154 -9.98 3.30 -1.94
C ILE A 154 -10.54 2.49 -0.77
N GLU A 155 -11.63 1.75 -0.97
CA GLU A 155 -12.20 0.91 0.08
C GLU A 155 -11.22 -0.17 0.54
N ALA A 156 -10.51 -0.81 -0.38
CA ALA A 156 -9.47 -1.77 -0.04
C ALA A 156 -8.33 -1.12 0.78
N ALA A 157 -7.90 0.08 0.41
CA ALA A 157 -6.88 0.83 1.14
C ALA A 157 -7.34 1.24 2.55
N LYS A 158 -8.58 1.69 2.69
CA LYS A 158 -9.19 2.05 3.99
C LYS A 158 -9.19 0.88 4.96
N ILE A 159 -9.67 -0.28 4.53
CA ILE A 159 -9.72 -1.50 5.35
C ILE A 159 -8.31 -1.86 5.86
N VAL A 160 -7.30 -1.78 5.00
CA VAL A 160 -5.91 -2.06 5.38
C VAL A 160 -5.40 -0.99 6.35
N LEU A 161 -5.61 0.30 6.08
CA LEU A 161 -5.19 1.42 6.94
C LEU A 161 -5.80 1.32 8.33
N GLU A 162 -7.12 1.14 8.42
CA GLU A 162 -7.82 1.03 9.71
C GLU A 162 -7.29 -0.11 10.56
N ALA A 163 -7.05 -1.27 9.95
CA ALA A 163 -6.49 -2.42 10.65
C ALA A 163 -5.04 -2.18 11.08
N ALA A 164 -4.23 -1.55 10.25
CA ALA A 164 -2.85 -1.19 10.54
C ALA A 164 -2.77 -0.19 11.71
N VAL A 165 -3.57 0.88 11.68
CA VAL A 165 -3.63 1.90 12.75
C VAL A 165 -4.11 1.28 14.07
N LYS A 166 -5.15 0.45 14.06
CA LYS A 166 -5.61 -0.29 15.25
C LYS A 166 -4.53 -1.21 15.82
N ALA A 167 -3.62 -1.71 15.00
CA ALA A 167 -2.49 -2.53 15.43
C ALA A 167 -1.27 -1.72 15.88
N GLY A 168 -1.29 -0.40 15.70
CA GLY A 168 -0.27 0.54 16.16
C GLY A 168 0.53 1.24 15.05
N ALA A 169 0.14 1.12 13.78
CA ALA A 169 0.77 1.90 12.70
C ALA A 169 0.49 3.40 12.87
N PRO A 170 1.40 4.28 12.42
CA PRO A 170 1.15 5.71 12.43
C PRO A 170 -0.06 6.07 11.56
N GLU A 171 -0.87 7.01 12.05
CA GLU A 171 -1.93 7.59 11.24
C GLU A 171 -1.33 8.29 10.02
N GLY A 172 -1.97 8.11 8.85
CA GLY A 172 -1.50 8.73 7.61
C GLY A 172 -0.45 7.95 6.84
N ILE A 173 -0.02 6.76 7.29
CA ILE A 173 0.97 5.93 6.58
C ILE A 173 0.51 5.44 5.20
N ILE A 174 -0.79 5.34 4.97
CA ILE A 174 -1.42 5.02 3.69
C ILE A 174 -2.31 6.20 3.30
N GLY A 175 -2.09 6.74 2.11
CA GLY A 175 -2.90 7.80 1.52
C GLY A 175 -3.42 7.42 0.12
N TRP A 176 -4.35 8.20 -0.41
CA TRP A 176 -4.88 8.01 -1.77
C TRP A 176 -5.38 9.33 -2.37
N ILE A 177 -5.46 9.35 -3.70
CA ILE A 177 -6.05 10.44 -4.48
C ILE A 177 -7.53 10.11 -4.69
N ASP A 178 -8.44 10.98 -4.22
CA ASP A 178 -9.90 10.77 -4.35
C ASP A 178 -10.41 11.12 -5.76
N VAL A 179 -9.80 12.11 -6.40
CA VAL A 179 -10.13 12.52 -7.77
C VAL A 179 -8.87 12.40 -8.65
N PRO A 180 -8.55 11.18 -9.12
CA PRO A 180 -7.35 10.94 -9.87
C PRO A 180 -7.39 11.64 -11.24
N SER A 181 -6.32 12.35 -11.58
CA SER A 181 -6.01 12.91 -12.89
C SER A 181 -4.62 12.46 -13.35
N LEU A 182 -4.33 12.66 -14.62
CA LEU A 182 -3.00 12.35 -15.15
C LEU A 182 -1.94 13.24 -14.51
N ASP A 183 -2.24 14.53 -14.36
CA ASP A 183 -1.31 15.51 -13.76
C ASP A 183 -1.00 15.19 -12.31
N MET A 184 -2.03 14.86 -11.50
CA MET A 184 -1.82 14.44 -10.11
C MET A 184 -1.03 13.12 -10.01
N THR A 185 -1.28 12.17 -10.91
CA THR A 185 -0.53 10.92 -10.95
C THR A 185 0.93 11.14 -11.34
N ASN A 186 1.19 12.01 -12.32
CA ASN A 186 2.54 12.38 -12.74
C ASN A 186 3.29 13.10 -11.61
N LEU A 187 2.65 14.06 -10.95
CA LEU A 187 3.22 14.75 -9.80
C LEU A 187 3.55 13.77 -8.68
N LEU A 188 2.62 12.88 -8.33
CA LEU A 188 2.86 11.85 -7.32
C LEU A 188 4.09 10.98 -7.67
N MET A 189 4.23 10.58 -8.94
CA MET A 189 5.39 9.77 -9.38
C MET A 189 6.70 10.55 -9.38
N GLN A 190 6.68 11.87 -9.54
CA GLN A 190 7.86 12.72 -9.49
C GLN A 190 8.31 13.00 -8.06
N GLU A 191 7.37 13.21 -7.15
CA GLU A 191 7.62 13.62 -5.78
C GLU A 191 7.82 12.46 -4.80
N ALA A 192 7.35 11.26 -5.13
CA ALA A 192 7.54 10.09 -4.29
C ALA A 192 8.97 9.55 -4.40
N ASP A 193 9.47 8.92 -3.33
CA ASP A 193 10.82 8.36 -3.28
C ASP A 193 10.97 7.12 -4.18
N ARG A 194 9.86 6.45 -4.46
CA ARG A 194 9.77 5.30 -5.39
C ARG A 194 8.41 5.28 -6.08
N SER A 195 8.39 4.98 -7.38
CA SER A 195 7.15 4.70 -8.10
C SER A 195 7.01 3.20 -8.39
N GLU A 196 5.81 2.67 -8.17
CA GLU A 196 5.44 1.30 -8.48
C GLU A 196 4.28 1.31 -9.46
N GLU A 197 4.59 1.15 -10.74
CA GLU A 197 3.63 1.06 -11.83
C GLU A 197 3.89 -0.22 -12.62
N ARG A 198 2.88 -1.08 -12.74
CA ARG A 198 2.92 -2.23 -13.64
C ARG A 198 2.26 -1.85 -14.96
N ARG A 199 3.05 -1.45 -15.96
CA ARG A 199 2.59 -1.32 -17.35
C ARG A 199 2.78 -2.65 -18.06
N VAL A 200 1.68 -3.24 -18.53
CA VAL A 200 1.74 -4.38 -19.45
C VAL A 200 2.24 -3.83 -20.80
N GLY A 201 3.41 -4.33 -21.27
CA GLY A 201 3.92 -4.08 -22.61
C GLY A 201 4.98 -3.00 -22.78
N LYS A 202 5.46 -2.33 -21.73
CA LYS A 202 6.76 -1.64 -21.78
C LYS A 202 7.81 -2.52 -21.13
N GLU A 203 8.51 -3.27 -21.94
CA GLU A 203 9.78 -3.86 -21.55
C GLU A 203 10.68 -2.77 -20.99
N CYS A 204 11.29 -3.05 -19.86
CA CYS A 204 12.29 -2.19 -19.26
C CYS A 204 13.43 -2.02 -20.27
N ARG A 205 13.41 -0.95 -21.04
CA ARG A 205 14.60 -0.51 -21.79
C ARG A 205 15.51 0.21 -20.81
N SER A 206 16.10 -0.55 -19.90
CA SER A 206 17.30 -0.11 -19.22
C SER A 206 18.45 -0.17 -20.22
N ARG A 207 18.89 0.95 -20.66
CA ARG A 207 20.23 1.14 -21.19
C ARG A 207 21.00 2.02 -20.24
#